data_67d46ad5e008efaace867c9385995630
#
_entry.id   67d46ad5e008efaace867c9385995630
#
_cell.length_a   1.000
_cell.length_b   1.000
_cell.length_c   1.000
_cell.angle_alpha   90.00
_cell.angle_beta   90.00
_cell.angle_gamma   90.00
#
_symmetry.space_group_name_H-M   'P 1'
#
loop_
_entity.id
_entity.type
_entity.pdbx_description
1 polymer ?
#
loop_
_entity_poly.entity_id
_entity_poly.type
_entity_poly.pdbx_seq_one_letter_code
_entity_poly.pdbx_strand_id
1 'polypeptide(L)'
;LMSETYKEKSFEAYGLKLPKIKEVLPTNLPAVSANEMRIDNVFLLEDDTVAIVDYESEDKASNRVKYINYIGRIMHRYDSQNKVIPKLRMIVIYTGDVEHAEDTWEIPCLTLKMEQVFIHSLPDAEIYQSIKKKLENNETLSDKELMQLIILPLAKKGKEEKQRMIEQVVDLAKQIDDENTQAFVITGILVSSDKFIDRDYAKVVRRYLSMTKVFQILEEEKQEAINLAEQKRTIRMAESLIKDEVDTVVIMRATGFSKEQI
;
A
#
# COMPACT_ATOMS: atom_id res chain seq x y z
N LEU A 1 5.06 0.85 1.14
CA LEU A 1 5.14 0.65 2.60
C LEU A 1 4.04 -0.26 3.12
N MET A 2 2.75 -0.02 2.82
CA MET A 2 1.67 -0.93 3.26
C MET A 2 1.84 -2.37 2.74
N SER A 3 2.36 -2.55 1.54
CA SER A 3 2.44 -3.87 0.92
C SER A 3 3.40 -4.84 1.62
N GLU A 4 4.56 -4.39 2.10
CA GLU A 4 5.48 -5.27 2.85
C GLU A 4 4.96 -5.63 4.23
N THR A 5 4.18 -4.74 4.83
CA THR A 5 3.51 -4.92 6.10
C THR A 5 2.43 -6.03 6.05
N TYR A 6 1.92 -6.35 4.85
CA TYR A 6 0.92 -7.40 4.64
C TYR A 6 1.52 -8.80 4.37
N LYS A 7 2.84 -8.92 4.25
CA LYS A 7 3.48 -10.23 4.04
C LYS A 7 3.12 -11.17 5.19
N GLU A 8 2.68 -12.38 4.86
CA GLU A 8 2.18 -13.38 5.80
C GLU A 8 0.85 -13.04 6.51
N LYS A 9 0.23 -11.90 6.17
CA LYS A 9 -1.08 -11.49 6.68
C LYS A 9 -2.20 -11.95 5.76
N SER A 10 -3.41 -11.98 6.27
CA SER A 10 -4.59 -12.37 5.52
C SER A 10 -5.55 -11.21 5.31
N PHE A 11 -6.35 -11.29 4.24
CA PHE A 11 -7.43 -10.33 3.98
C PHE A 11 -8.70 -10.58 4.81
N GLU A 12 -8.62 -11.41 5.86
CA GLU A 12 -9.76 -11.73 6.72
C GLU A 12 -10.35 -10.50 7.43
N ALA A 13 -9.54 -9.47 7.68
CA ALA A 13 -10.01 -8.21 8.23
C ALA A 13 -11.06 -7.52 7.34
N TYR A 14 -10.98 -7.76 6.03
CA TYR A 14 -11.93 -7.26 5.03
C TYR A 14 -13.09 -8.25 4.74
N GLY A 15 -13.16 -9.36 5.49
CA GLY A 15 -14.14 -10.42 5.23
C GLY A 15 -13.80 -11.31 4.02
N LEU A 16 -12.61 -11.15 3.44
CA LEU A 16 -12.15 -11.96 2.31
C LEU A 16 -11.43 -13.23 2.77
N LYS A 17 -11.86 -14.36 2.23
CA LYS A 17 -11.18 -15.66 2.40
C LYS A 17 -10.19 -15.84 1.25
N LEU A 18 -8.99 -15.32 1.40
CA LEU A 18 -7.90 -15.50 0.45
C LEU A 18 -6.80 -16.36 1.08
N PRO A 19 -6.02 -17.10 0.26
CA PRO A 19 -4.75 -17.67 0.70
C PRO A 19 -3.85 -16.58 1.28
N LYS A 20 -2.94 -16.97 2.17
CA LYS A 20 -1.99 -16.03 2.74
C LYS A 20 -1.11 -15.40 1.66
N ILE A 21 -0.67 -14.19 1.92
CA ILE A 21 0.23 -13.46 1.03
C ILE A 21 1.61 -14.12 1.08
N LYS A 22 2.03 -14.71 -0.04
CA LYS A 22 3.36 -15.32 -0.18
C LYS A 22 4.43 -14.26 -0.44
N GLU A 23 4.11 -13.30 -1.32
CA GLU A 23 5.06 -12.29 -1.76
C GLU A 23 4.33 -11.01 -2.21
N VAL A 24 4.93 -9.87 -1.93
CA VAL A 24 4.49 -8.56 -2.45
C VAL A 24 5.20 -8.30 -3.78
N LEU A 25 4.43 -8.14 -4.84
CA LEU A 25 4.97 -7.92 -6.17
C LEU A 25 5.20 -6.41 -6.45
N PRO A 26 6.25 -6.06 -7.22
CA PRO A 26 6.47 -4.68 -7.65
C PRO A 26 5.25 -4.11 -8.38
N THR A 27 4.83 -2.93 -7.99
CA THR A 27 3.68 -2.21 -8.56
C THR A 27 4.05 -1.28 -9.72
N ASN A 28 5.34 -0.99 -9.89
CA ASN A 28 5.84 -0.23 -11.02
C ASN A 28 5.97 -1.15 -12.22
N LEU A 29 5.00 -1.09 -13.12
CA LEU A 29 5.03 -1.80 -14.40
C LEU A 29 5.57 -0.85 -15.47
N PRO A 30 6.47 -1.31 -16.38
CA PRO A 30 6.95 -0.49 -17.47
C PRO A 30 5.75 0.00 -18.29
N ALA A 31 5.65 1.31 -18.45
CA ALA A 31 4.59 1.90 -19.25
C ALA A 31 4.97 1.84 -20.72
N VAL A 32 4.04 1.39 -21.55
CA VAL A 32 4.06 1.65 -22.99
C VAL A 32 3.66 3.11 -23.29
N SER A 33 3.19 3.85 -22.30
CA SER A 33 2.85 5.28 -22.36
C SER A 33 3.55 6.06 -21.25
N ALA A 34 3.86 7.34 -21.52
CA ALA A 34 4.62 8.25 -20.66
C ALA A 34 3.99 8.55 -19.27
N ASN A 35 2.81 8.02 -18.99
CA ASN A 35 2.17 8.14 -17.68
C ASN A 35 2.40 6.88 -16.86
N GLU A 36 3.21 6.98 -15.81
CA GLU A 36 3.36 5.93 -14.79
C GLU A 36 2.05 5.78 -14.02
N MET A 37 1.15 4.92 -14.51
CA MET A 37 0.06 4.45 -13.68
C MET A 37 0.62 3.46 -12.65
N ARG A 38 0.57 3.82 -11.38
CA ARG A 38 0.92 2.91 -10.29
C ARG A 38 -0.30 2.07 -9.97
N ILE A 39 -0.09 0.76 -9.84
CA ILE A 39 -1.07 -0.14 -9.24
C ILE A 39 -0.90 -0.03 -7.73
N ASP A 40 -2.00 0.11 -6.99
CA ASP A 40 -1.91 0.32 -5.55
C ASP A 40 -1.27 -0.89 -4.86
N ASN A 41 -1.79 -2.09 -5.09
CA ASN A 41 -1.22 -3.29 -4.52
C ASN A 41 -1.35 -4.49 -5.46
N VAL A 42 -0.29 -5.30 -5.58
CA VAL A 42 -0.28 -6.58 -6.29
C VAL A 42 0.36 -7.62 -5.39
N PHE A 43 -0.34 -8.71 -5.16
CA PHE A 43 0.07 -9.78 -4.27
C PHE A 43 0.13 -11.11 -5.01
N LEU A 44 1.19 -11.89 -4.78
CA LEU A 44 1.22 -13.30 -5.11
C LEU A 44 0.72 -14.08 -3.89
N LEU A 45 -0.34 -14.85 -4.07
CA LEU A 45 -0.95 -15.66 -3.02
C LEU A 45 -0.27 -17.04 -2.93
N GLU A 46 -0.52 -17.79 -1.85
CA GLU A 46 0.07 -19.11 -1.65
C GLU A 46 -0.36 -20.16 -2.70
N ASP A 47 -1.51 -19.96 -3.35
CA ASP A 47 -2.04 -20.79 -4.44
C ASP A 47 -1.54 -20.34 -5.84
N ASP A 48 -0.50 -19.53 -5.90
CA ASP A 48 0.07 -18.93 -7.10
C ASP A 48 -0.90 -18.03 -7.89
N THR A 49 -2.01 -17.61 -7.29
CA THR A 49 -2.91 -16.59 -7.84
C THR A 49 -2.33 -15.20 -7.61
N VAL A 50 -2.42 -14.32 -8.60
CA VAL A 50 -2.06 -12.91 -8.46
C VAL A 50 -3.31 -12.09 -8.17
N ALA A 51 -3.37 -11.47 -7.00
CA ALA A 51 -4.41 -10.56 -6.60
C ALA A 51 -3.99 -9.10 -6.84
N ILE A 52 -4.79 -8.37 -7.62
CA ILE A 52 -4.69 -6.93 -7.80
C ILE A 52 -5.72 -6.33 -6.84
N VAL A 53 -5.28 -5.52 -5.88
CA VAL A 53 -6.16 -4.91 -4.88
C VAL A 53 -6.11 -3.39 -5.03
N ASP A 54 -7.27 -2.80 -5.26
CA ASP A 54 -7.43 -1.36 -5.41
C ASP A 54 -8.44 -0.81 -4.39
N TYR A 55 -8.18 0.39 -3.87
CA TYR A 55 -9.04 1.05 -2.88
C TYR A 55 -9.75 2.24 -3.52
N GLU A 56 -11.08 2.22 -3.48
CA GLU A 56 -11.90 3.25 -4.11
C GLU A 56 -12.83 3.94 -3.12
N SER A 57 -12.86 5.25 -3.19
CA SER A 57 -13.83 6.09 -2.47
C SER A 57 -15.03 6.51 -3.32
N GLU A 58 -15.03 6.11 -4.61
CA GLU A 58 -16.09 6.43 -5.56
C GLU A 58 -16.19 5.32 -6.61
N ASP A 59 -17.41 4.98 -7.06
CA ASP A 59 -17.62 4.13 -8.23
C ASP A 59 -17.67 4.98 -9.50
N LYS A 60 -16.60 4.96 -10.29
CA LYS A 60 -16.49 5.69 -11.55
C LYS A 60 -16.27 4.73 -12.73
N ALA A 61 -16.87 5.02 -13.86
CA ALA A 61 -16.65 4.24 -15.09
C ALA A 61 -15.16 4.18 -15.50
N SER A 62 -14.40 5.25 -15.24
CA SER A 62 -12.95 5.31 -15.49
C SER A 62 -12.15 4.27 -14.69
N ASN A 63 -12.65 3.83 -13.51
CA ASN A 63 -11.99 2.84 -12.69
C ASN A 63 -11.92 1.50 -13.44
N ARG A 64 -12.96 1.13 -14.20
CA ARG A 64 -12.99 -0.11 -15.00
C ARG A 64 -11.90 -0.13 -16.06
N VAL A 65 -11.66 0.99 -16.72
CA VAL A 65 -10.55 1.15 -17.68
C VAL A 65 -9.18 1.05 -16.97
N LYS A 66 -9.06 1.64 -15.78
CA LYS A 66 -7.87 1.51 -14.93
C LYS A 66 -7.57 0.03 -14.61
N TYR A 67 -8.59 -0.73 -14.21
CA TYR A 67 -8.42 -2.15 -13.86
C TYR A 67 -8.00 -3.01 -15.05
N ILE A 68 -8.55 -2.77 -16.24
CA ILE A 68 -8.12 -3.46 -17.46
C ILE A 68 -6.64 -3.17 -17.75
N ASN A 69 -6.24 -1.92 -17.61
CA ASN A 69 -4.82 -1.54 -17.79
C ASN A 69 -3.93 -2.26 -16.77
N TYR A 70 -4.35 -2.40 -15.53
CA TYR A 70 -3.60 -3.13 -14.51
C TYR A 70 -3.43 -4.61 -14.89
N ILE A 71 -4.54 -5.27 -15.24
CA ILE A 71 -4.55 -6.66 -15.68
C ILE A 71 -3.64 -6.85 -16.90
N GLY A 72 -3.80 -6.01 -17.93
CA GLY A 72 -3.00 -6.08 -19.15
C GLY A 72 -1.50 -5.93 -18.90
N ARG A 73 -1.10 -5.03 -18.00
CA ARG A 73 0.29 -4.81 -17.63
C ARG A 73 0.90 -6.00 -16.89
N ILE A 74 0.13 -6.63 -16.00
CA ILE A 74 0.59 -7.84 -15.31
C ILE A 74 0.74 -8.98 -16.29
N MET A 75 -0.25 -9.22 -17.16
CA MET A 75 -0.17 -10.23 -18.21
C MET A 75 1.07 -10.02 -19.10
N HIS A 76 1.28 -8.81 -19.58
CA HIS A 76 2.44 -8.45 -20.40
C HIS A 76 3.77 -8.70 -19.66
N ARG A 77 3.85 -8.41 -18.36
CA ARG A 77 5.04 -8.66 -17.55
C ARG A 77 5.39 -10.14 -17.51
N TYR A 78 4.40 -11.02 -17.32
CA TYR A 78 4.64 -12.47 -17.30
C TYR A 78 5.01 -13.00 -18.68
N ASP A 79 4.33 -12.56 -19.72
CA ASP A 79 4.61 -12.92 -21.11
C ASP A 79 6.03 -12.50 -21.53
N SER A 80 6.43 -11.26 -21.25
CA SER A 80 7.77 -10.75 -21.57
C SER A 80 8.91 -11.50 -20.84
N GLN A 81 8.61 -12.20 -19.76
CA GLN A 81 9.55 -13.06 -19.03
C GLN A 81 9.46 -14.54 -19.47
N ASN A 82 8.71 -14.85 -20.53
CA ASN A 82 8.40 -16.24 -20.96
C ASN A 82 7.81 -17.11 -19.83
N LYS A 83 7.04 -16.50 -18.93
CA LYS A 83 6.33 -17.19 -17.84
C LYS A 83 4.88 -17.40 -18.19
N VAL A 84 4.30 -18.47 -17.68
CA VAL A 84 2.85 -18.70 -17.77
C VAL A 84 2.11 -17.57 -17.07
N ILE A 85 1.09 -17.02 -17.75
CA ILE A 85 0.22 -16.00 -17.15
C ILE A 85 -0.53 -16.63 -15.98
N PRO A 86 -0.40 -16.08 -14.76
CA PRO A 86 -1.04 -16.63 -13.59
C PRO A 86 -2.57 -16.41 -13.61
N LYS A 87 -3.27 -17.11 -12.75
CA LYS A 87 -4.65 -16.74 -12.44
C LYS A 87 -4.67 -15.35 -11.81
N LEU A 88 -5.50 -14.45 -12.36
CA LEU A 88 -5.61 -13.06 -11.88
C LEU A 88 -6.95 -12.86 -11.17
N ARG A 89 -6.92 -12.13 -10.07
CA ARG A 89 -8.10 -11.64 -9.36
C ARG A 89 -8.04 -10.12 -9.29
N MET A 90 -9.11 -9.46 -9.72
CA MET A 90 -9.28 -8.02 -9.54
C MET A 90 -10.20 -7.80 -8.35
N ILE A 91 -9.66 -7.24 -7.28
CA ILE A 91 -10.35 -7.02 -6.01
C ILE A 91 -10.46 -5.51 -5.79
N VAL A 92 -11.67 -5.02 -5.58
CA VAL A 92 -11.94 -3.61 -5.30
C VAL A 92 -12.50 -3.48 -3.90
N ILE A 93 -11.82 -2.70 -3.07
CA ILE A 93 -12.23 -2.41 -1.70
C ILE A 93 -12.81 -0.99 -1.66
N TYR A 94 -14.11 -0.89 -1.51
CA TYR A 94 -14.81 0.38 -1.43
C TYR A 94 -14.85 0.89 0.02
N THR A 95 -14.46 2.18 0.18
CA THR A 95 -14.59 2.86 1.48
C THR A 95 -16.06 3.10 1.84
N GLY A 96 -16.32 3.55 3.06
CA GLY A 96 -17.67 3.76 3.58
C GLY A 96 -18.55 4.73 2.79
N ASP A 97 -17.95 5.48 1.86
CA ASP A 97 -18.69 6.42 1.00
C ASP A 97 -19.43 5.70 -0.16
N VAL A 98 -19.06 4.46 -0.49
CA VAL A 98 -19.68 3.66 -1.56
C VAL A 98 -20.45 2.50 -0.94
N GLU A 99 -21.76 2.46 -1.16
CA GLU A 99 -22.66 1.43 -0.60
C GLU A 99 -22.81 0.23 -1.52
N HIS A 100 -22.74 0.45 -2.82
CA HIS A 100 -22.85 -0.59 -3.84
C HIS A 100 -22.18 -0.14 -5.14
N ALA A 101 -21.74 -1.11 -5.92
CA ALA A 101 -21.18 -0.92 -7.26
C ALA A 101 -21.43 -2.20 -8.08
N GLU A 102 -21.38 -2.11 -9.40
CA GLU A 102 -21.49 -3.28 -10.27
C GLU A 102 -20.20 -4.09 -10.26
N ASP A 103 -20.29 -5.38 -9.99
CA ASP A 103 -19.16 -6.32 -9.95
C ASP A 103 -18.68 -6.78 -11.32
N THR A 104 -19.52 -6.59 -12.34
CA THR A 104 -19.26 -7.03 -13.70
C THR A 104 -19.43 -5.86 -14.67
N TRP A 105 -18.46 -5.69 -15.54
CA TRP A 105 -18.52 -4.73 -16.63
C TRP A 105 -18.33 -5.44 -17.97
N GLU A 106 -19.28 -5.28 -18.85
CA GLU A 106 -19.31 -5.97 -20.14
C GLU A 106 -19.23 -4.98 -21.28
N ILE A 107 -18.34 -5.28 -22.22
CA ILE A 107 -18.30 -4.71 -23.57
C ILE A 107 -18.19 -5.87 -24.56
N PRO A 108 -18.55 -5.71 -25.83
CA PRO A 108 -18.64 -6.84 -26.78
C PRO A 108 -17.40 -7.74 -26.88
N CYS A 109 -16.22 -7.22 -26.59
CA CYS A 109 -14.95 -7.94 -26.69
C CYS A 109 -14.35 -8.35 -25.34
N LEU A 110 -14.97 -7.96 -24.21
CA LEU A 110 -14.38 -8.19 -22.89
C LEU A 110 -15.44 -8.16 -21.79
N THR A 111 -15.41 -9.15 -20.92
CA THR A 111 -16.11 -9.13 -19.64
C THR A 111 -15.08 -8.98 -18.52
N LEU A 112 -15.16 -7.89 -17.76
CA LEU A 112 -14.38 -7.67 -16.55
C LEU A 112 -15.24 -8.01 -15.34
N LYS A 113 -14.85 -9.04 -14.58
CA LYS A 113 -15.47 -9.38 -13.31
C LYS A 113 -14.55 -9.00 -12.17
N MET A 114 -15.07 -8.27 -11.18
CA MET A 114 -14.36 -7.80 -10.01
C MET A 114 -14.92 -8.45 -8.76
N GLU A 115 -14.04 -8.82 -7.84
CA GLU A 115 -14.43 -9.15 -6.47
C GLU A 115 -14.54 -7.85 -5.68
N GLN A 116 -15.65 -7.65 -4.98
CA GLN A 116 -15.92 -6.40 -4.29
C GLN A 116 -16.04 -6.58 -2.78
N VAL A 117 -15.49 -5.63 -2.05
CA VAL A 117 -15.67 -5.51 -0.61
C VAL A 117 -16.14 -4.11 -0.29
N PHE A 118 -17.22 -4.01 0.46
CA PHE A 118 -17.76 -2.74 0.93
C PHE A 118 -17.46 -2.61 2.43
N ILE A 119 -16.51 -1.74 2.78
CA ILE A 119 -16.08 -1.59 4.17
C ILE A 119 -17.20 -1.04 5.07
N HIS A 120 -18.15 -0.27 4.50
CA HIS A 120 -19.30 0.23 5.26
C HIS A 120 -20.17 -0.90 5.88
N SER A 121 -20.12 -2.12 5.34
CA SER A 121 -20.87 -3.27 5.85
C SER A 121 -20.22 -3.94 7.07
N LEU A 122 -19.02 -3.51 7.45
CA LEU A 122 -18.37 -4.02 8.64
C LEU A 122 -19.14 -3.56 9.89
N PRO A 123 -19.30 -4.42 10.90
CA PRO A 123 -19.89 -4.04 12.19
C PRO A 123 -18.87 -3.23 13.01
N ASP A 124 -18.57 -2.03 12.55
CA ASP A 124 -17.48 -1.19 13.02
C ASP A 124 -17.55 -0.84 14.51
N ALA A 125 -18.75 -0.60 15.03
CA ALA A 125 -18.95 -0.34 16.44
C ALA A 125 -18.64 -1.56 17.32
N GLU A 126 -19.03 -2.76 16.88
CA GLU A 126 -18.75 -4.01 17.59
C GLU A 126 -17.25 -4.34 17.56
N ILE A 127 -16.62 -4.18 16.39
CA ILE A 127 -15.17 -4.37 16.22
C ILE A 127 -14.42 -3.41 17.15
N TYR A 128 -14.77 -2.13 17.14
CA TYR A 128 -14.14 -1.13 18.01
C TYR A 128 -14.26 -1.49 19.48
N GLN A 129 -15.45 -1.85 19.95
CA GLN A 129 -15.68 -2.20 21.35
C GLN A 129 -14.96 -3.50 21.75
N SER A 130 -14.92 -4.49 20.85
CA SER A 130 -14.20 -5.74 21.10
C SER A 130 -12.69 -5.50 21.26
N ILE A 131 -12.09 -4.72 20.37
CA ILE A 131 -10.66 -4.38 20.43
C ILE A 131 -10.36 -3.56 21.69
N LYS A 132 -11.19 -2.56 21.98
CA LYS A 132 -11.05 -1.73 23.18
C LYS A 132 -11.06 -2.57 24.46
N LYS A 133 -12.02 -3.48 24.59
CA LYS A 133 -12.12 -4.37 25.77
C LYS A 133 -10.89 -5.26 25.93
N LYS A 134 -10.33 -5.78 24.84
CA LYS A 134 -9.11 -6.60 24.88
C LYS A 134 -7.92 -5.80 25.38
N LEU A 135 -7.72 -4.59 24.85
CA LEU A 135 -6.63 -3.71 25.29
C LEU A 135 -6.78 -3.30 26.75
N GLU A 136 -8.00 -2.98 27.22
CA GLU A 136 -8.26 -2.69 28.63
C GLU A 136 -7.95 -3.88 29.55
N ASN A 137 -8.01 -5.11 29.04
CA ASN A 137 -7.66 -6.33 29.76
C ASN A 137 -6.19 -6.76 29.56
N ASN A 138 -5.37 -5.98 28.90
CA ASN A 138 -3.99 -6.32 28.51
C ASN A 138 -3.91 -7.62 27.66
N GLU A 139 -4.92 -7.88 26.83
CA GLU A 139 -4.94 -9.00 25.91
C GLU A 139 -4.28 -8.60 24.58
N THR A 140 -3.52 -9.53 23.99
CA THR A 140 -2.91 -9.33 22.67
C THR A 140 -3.96 -9.39 21.56
N LEU A 141 -3.81 -8.50 20.57
CA LEU A 141 -4.65 -8.50 19.38
C LEU A 141 -4.13 -9.49 18.34
N SER A 142 -5.05 -10.20 17.69
CA SER A 142 -4.73 -11.03 16.52
C SER A 142 -4.41 -10.16 15.30
N ASP A 143 -3.73 -10.73 14.30
CA ASP A 143 -3.46 -10.05 13.02
C ASP A 143 -4.73 -9.47 12.37
N LYS A 144 -5.83 -10.21 12.44
CA LYS A 144 -7.13 -9.75 11.96
C LYS A 144 -7.59 -8.48 12.68
N GLU A 145 -7.48 -8.45 14.01
CA GLU A 145 -7.91 -7.30 14.82
C GLU A 145 -7.00 -6.09 14.60
N LEU A 146 -5.69 -6.30 14.43
CA LEU A 146 -4.76 -5.23 14.06
C LEU A 146 -5.12 -4.61 12.72
N MET A 147 -5.43 -5.44 11.72
CA MET A 147 -5.87 -4.97 10.41
C MET A 147 -7.24 -4.28 10.48
N GLN A 148 -8.17 -4.82 11.27
CA GLN A 148 -9.46 -4.17 11.50
C GLN A 148 -9.28 -2.78 12.10
N LEU A 149 -8.40 -2.62 13.09
CA LEU A 149 -8.12 -1.32 13.71
C LEU A 149 -7.60 -0.29 12.69
N ILE A 150 -6.76 -0.72 11.75
CA ILE A 150 -6.21 0.12 10.67
C ILE A 150 -7.31 0.60 9.71
N ILE A 151 -8.29 -0.25 9.38
CA ILE A 151 -9.29 0.05 8.34
C ILE A 151 -10.59 0.64 8.88
N LEU A 152 -10.85 0.59 10.19
CA LEU A 152 -12.08 1.13 10.80
C LEU A 152 -12.40 2.56 10.34
N PRO A 153 -11.45 3.51 10.24
CA PRO A 153 -11.76 4.83 9.74
C PRO A 153 -12.37 4.85 8.33
N LEU A 154 -11.98 3.91 7.49
CA LEU A 154 -12.46 3.82 6.11
C LEU A 154 -13.93 3.34 6.03
N ALA A 155 -14.45 2.72 7.11
CA ALA A 155 -15.86 2.31 7.18
C ALA A 155 -16.82 3.49 7.39
N LYS A 156 -16.31 4.62 7.86
CA LYS A 156 -17.13 5.81 8.10
C LYS A 156 -17.41 6.61 6.83
N LYS A 157 -18.56 7.28 6.80
CA LYS A 157 -18.93 8.19 5.71
C LYS A 157 -18.45 9.61 5.98
N GLY A 158 -18.00 10.27 4.93
CA GLY A 158 -17.59 11.66 4.99
C GLY A 158 -16.32 11.91 5.81
N LYS A 159 -15.72 13.06 5.58
CA LYS A 159 -14.41 13.40 6.13
C LYS A 159 -14.43 13.53 7.68
N GLU A 160 -15.46 14.13 8.23
CA GLU A 160 -15.53 14.40 9.67
C GLU A 160 -15.67 13.12 10.50
N GLU A 161 -16.53 12.19 10.08
CA GLU A 161 -16.70 10.91 10.77
C GLU A 161 -15.43 10.04 10.66
N LYS A 162 -14.77 10.05 9.47
CA LYS A 162 -13.47 9.40 9.29
C LYS A 162 -12.43 10.00 10.24
N GLN A 163 -12.34 11.33 10.34
CA GLN A 163 -11.39 12.00 11.21
C GLN A 163 -11.61 11.61 12.69
N ARG A 164 -12.86 11.64 13.16
CA ARG A 164 -13.18 11.22 14.54
C ARG A 164 -12.76 9.76 14.80
N MET A 165 -13.03 8.86 13.86
CA MET A 165 -12.62 7.47 13.98
C MET A 165 -11.09 7.32 13.94
N ILE A 166 -10.37 8.08 13.11
CA ILE A 166 -8.91 8.09 13.10
C ILE A 166 -8.36 8.42 14.49
N GLU A 167 -8.87 9.47 15.12
CA GLU A 167 -8.45 9.88 16.47
C GLU A 167 -8.69 8.76 17.49
N GLN A 168 -9.87 8.15 17.45
CA GLN A 168 -10.24 7.07 18.37
C GLN A 168 -9.36 5.82 18.18
N VAL A 169 -9.08 5.39 16.94
CA VAL A 169 -8.27 4.19 16.70
C VAL A 169 -6.79 4.43 16.96
N VAL A 170 -6.29 5.66 16.76
CA VAL A 170 -4.92 6.02 17.14
C VAL A 170 -4.76 5.97 18.67
N ASP A 171 -5.74 6.46 19.41
CA ASP A 171 -5.70 6.41 20.89
C ASP A 171 -5.81 4.98 21.43
N LEU A 172 -6.54 4.09 20.75
CA LEU A 172 -6.51 2.66 21.08
C LEU A 172 -5.16 2.04 20.72
N ALA A 173 -4.62 2.35 19.54
CA ALA A 173 -3.34 1.78 19.09
C ALA A 173 -2.18 2.15 20.05
N LYS A 174 -2.20 3.33 20.66
CA LYS A 174 -1.22 3.73 21.70
C LYS A 174 -1.24 2.85 22.96
N GLN A 175 -2.28 2.05 23.17
CA GLN A 175 -2.41 1.13 24.30
C GLN A 175 -1.83 -0.25 23.99
N ILE A 176 -1.32 -0.49 22.79
CA ILE A 176 -0.65 -1.75 22.42
C ILE A 176 0.74 -1.75 23.06
N ASP A 177 1.02 -2.77 23.89
CA ASP A 177 2.27 -2.85 24.65
C ASP A 177 3.51 -3.07 23.79
N ASP A 178 3.40 -3.90 22.73
CA ASP A 178 4.52 -4.13 21.82
C ASP A 178 4.76 -2.94 20.91
N GLU A 179 5.90 -2.26 21.09
CA GLU A 179 6.25 -1.05 20.35
C GLU A 179 6.29 -1.25 18.83
N ASN A 180 6.67 -2.44 18.35
CA ASN A 180 6.71 -2.75 16.93
C ASN A 180 5.28 -2.82 16.36
N THR A 181 4.41 -3.56 17.02
CA THR A 181 3.00 -3.70 16.65
C THR A 181 2.27 -2.36 16.76
N GLN A 182 2.55 -1.58 17.81
CA GLN A 182 1.99 -0.24 18.00
C GLN A 182 2.37 0.69 16.83
N ALA A 183 3.68 0.78 16.52
CA ALA A 183 4.17 1.62 15.42
C ALA A 183 3.62 1.16 14.07
N PHE A 184 3.52 -0.15 13.85
CA PHE A 184 2.90 -0.75 12.68
C PHE A 184 1.46 -0.29 12.49
N VAL A 185 0.63 -0.44 13.52
CA VAL A 185 -0.80 -0.09 13.47
C VAL A 185 -0.98 1.40 13.24
N ILE A 186 -0.28 2.25 14.00
CA ILE A 186 -0.41 3.71 13.87
C ILE A 186 0.06 4.17 12.47
N THR A 187 1.15 3.61 11.96
CA THR A 187 1.61 3.90 10.59
C THR A 187 0.58 3.44 9.56
N GLY A 188 0.00 2.24 9.75
CA GLY A 188 -1.06 1.71 8.90
C GLY A 188 -2.28 2.63 8.86
N ILE A 189 -2.73 3.15 10.01
CA ILE A 189 -3.83 4.12 10.11
C ILE A 189 -3.49 5.41 9.35
N LEU A 190 -2.30 5.97 9.53
CA LEU A 190 -1.87 7.19 8.84
C LEU A 190 -1.86 7.01 7.31
N VAL A 191 -1.33 5.89 6.84
CA VAL A 191 -1.22 5.62 5.40
C VAL A 191 -2.59 5.36 4.78
N SER A 192 -3.43 4.54 5.42
CA SER A 192 -4.77 4.23 4.92
C SER A 192 -5.70 5.45 4.90
N SER A 193 -5.46 6.38 5.82
CA SER A 193 -6.29 7.59 6.02
C SER A 193 -5.71 8.86 5.41
N ASP A 194 -4.60 8.79 4.67
CA ASP A 194 -3.85 9.98 4.18
C ASP A 194 -4.72 11.01 3.42
N LYS A 195 -5.71 10.54 2.67
CA LYS A 195 -6.66 11.40 1.93
C LYS A 195 -7.68 12.09 2.83
N PHE A 196 -7.93 11.60 4.05
CA PHE A 196 -9.02 12.02 4.92
C PHE A 196 -8.54 12.68 6.21
N ILE A 197 -7.35 12.34 6.67
CA ILE A 197 -6.79 12.79 7.94
C ILE A 197 -6.54 14.32 7.93
N ASP A 198 -6.84 14.97 9.04
CA ASP A 198 -6.44 16.36 9.25
C ASP A 198 -4.91 16.49 9.29
N ARG A 199 -4.37 17.48 8.59
CA ARG A 199 -2.91 17.66 8.45
C ARG A 199 -2.22 17.96 9.78
N ASP A 200 -2.84 18.73 10.65
CA ASP A 200 -2.21 19.10 11.91
C ASP A 200 -2.27 17.93 12.89
N TYR A 201 -3.36 17.18 12.91
CA TYR A 201 -3.43 15.93 13.64
C TYR A 201 -2.41 14.90 13.13
N ALA A 202 -2.25 14.76 11.81
CA ALA A 202 -1.22 13.87 11.23
C ALA A 202 0.20 14.24 11.69
N LYS A 203 0.52 15.54 11.83
CA LYS A 203 1.81 15.99 12.38
C LYS A 203 2.00 15.57 13.84
N VAL A 204 0.94 15.68 14.65
CA VAL A 204 0.98 15.24 16.06
C VAL A 204 1.27 13.75 16.15
N VAL A 205 0.57 12.94 15.36
CA VAL A 205 0.76 11.48 15.35
C VAL A 205 2.15 11.10 14.83
N ARG A 206 2.64 11.76 13.78
CA ARG A 206 4.01 11.55 13.27
C ARG A 206 5.06 11.90 14.32
N ARG A 207 4.87 12.98 15.08
CA ARG A 207 5.77 13.34 16.18
C ARG A 207 5.78 12.26 17.27
N TYR A 208 4.63 11.71 17.61
CA TYR A 208 4.56 10.58 18.55
C TYR A 208 5.36 9.37 18.04
N LEU A 209 5.16 8.96 16.79
CA LEU A 209 5.91 7.86 16.18
C LEU A 209 7.40 8.11 16.16
N SER A 210 7.84 9.35 15.85
CA SER A 210 9.27 9.68 15.77
C SER A 210 10.03 9.52 17.10
N MET A 211 9.32 9.42 18.22
CA MET A 211 9.90 9.14 19.52
C MET A 211 10.07 7.64 19.79
N THR A 212 9.49 6.76 18.97
CA THR A 212 9.65 5.32 19.11
C THR A 212 10.94 4.84 18.44
N LYS A 213 11.64 3.87 19.05
CA LYS A 213 12.86 3.27 18.46
C LYS A 213 12.59 2.67 17.08
N VAL A 214 11.44 2.04 16.92
CA VAL A 214 11.04 1.38 15.67
C VAL A 214 10.96 2.39 14.53
N PHE A 215 10.37 3.55 14.77
CA PHE A 215 10.27 4.59 13.75
C PHE A 215 11.65 5.15 13.40
N GLN A 216 12.54 5.29 14.39
CA GLN A 216 13.93 5.72 14.15
C GLN A 216 14.67 4.74 13.25
N ILE A 217 14.57 3.44 13.53
CA ILE A 217 15.17 2.39 12.69
C ILE A 217 14.58 2.42 11.27
N LEU A 218 13.27 2.53 11.12
CA LEU A 218 12.61 2.61 9.80
C LEU A 218 13.03 3.85 9.01
N GLU A 219 13.20 4.99 9.66
CA GLU A 219 13.70 6.21 8.99
C GLU A 219 15.18 6.09 8.62
N GLU A 220 16.00 5.42 9.43
CA GLU A 220 17.40 5.11 9.10
C GLU A 220 17.48 4.19 7.89
N GLU A 221 16.75 3.05 7.88
CA GLU A 221 16.69 2.12 6.74
C GLU A 221 16.18 2.81 5.46
N LYS A 222 15.18 3.66 5.59
CA LYS A 222 14.65 4.43 4.46
C LYS A 222 15.70 5.41 3.93
N GLN A 223 16.43 6.09 4.80
CA GLN A 223 17.48 7.01 4.39
C GLN A 223 18.64 6.26 3.70
N GLU A 224 19.02 5.10 4.21
CA GLU A 224 19.99 4.22 3.57
C GLU A 224 19.54 3.77 2.18
N ALA A 225 18.27 3.37 2.03
CA ALA A 225 17.69 3.00 0.75
C ALA A 225 17.66 4.16 -0.26
N ILE A 226 17.37 5.39 0.20
CA ILE A 226 17.43 6.60 -0.63
C ILE A 226 18.88 6.87 -1.07
N ASN A 227 19.82 6.84 -0.14
CA ASN A 227 21.23 7.06 -0.44
C ASN A 227 21.77 6.04 -1.45
N LEU A 228 21.40 4.76 -1.29
CA LEU A 228 21.77 3.70 -2.23
C LEU A 228 21.15 3.91 -3.61
N ALA A 229 19.91 4.36 -3.68
CA ALA A 229 19.23 4.66 -4.93
C ALA A 229 19.88 5.86 -5.66
N GLU A 230 20.25 6.90 -4.91
CA GLU A 230 20.97 8.07 -5.43
C GLU A 230 22.37 7.69 -5.93
N GLN A 231 23.11 6.88 -5.19
CA GLN A 231 24.41 6.36 -5.64
C GLN A 231 24.28 5.58 -6.95
N LYS A 232 23.32 4.65 -7.03
CA LYS A 232 23.06 3.89 -8.27
C LYS A 232 22.68 4.79 -9.43
N ARG A 233 21.92 5.86 -9.19
CA ARG A 233 21.56 6.85 -10.21
C ARG A 233 22.80 7.61 -10.70
N THR A 234 23.64 8.05 -9.77
CA THR A 234 24.88 8.78 -10.07
C THR A 234 25.86 7.92 -10.87
N ILE A 235 26.02 6.63 -10.50
CA ILE A 235 26.84 5.67 -11.25
C ILE A 235 26.32 5.50 -12.68
N ARG A 236 25.01 5.26 -12.87
CA ARG A 236 24.43 5.15 -14.22
C ARG A 236 24.60 6.42 -15.05
N MET A 237 24.52 7.58 -14.41
CA MET A 237 24.76 8.87 -15.08
C MET A 237 26.22 8.98 -15.52
N ALA A 238 27.18 8.60 -14.66
CA ALA A 238 28.59 8.55 -15.02
C ALA A 238 28.85 7.60 -16.19
N GLU A 239 28.33 6.36 -16.13
CA GLU A 239 28.45 5.36 -17.21
C GLU A 239 27.88 5.87 -18.55
N SER A 240 26.74 6.58 -18.52
CA SER A 240 26.16 7.16 -19.72
C SER A 240 27.04 8.27 -20.29
N LEU A 241 27.54 9.18 -19.46
CA LEU A 241 28.41 10.28 -19.89
C LEU A 241 29.75 9.79 -20.43
N ILE A 242 30.32 8.72 -19.85
CA ILE A 242 31.52 8.05 -20.36
C ILE A 242 31.25 7.45 -21.74
N LYS A 243 30.12 6.78 -21.90
CA LYS A 243 29.73 6.17 -23.20
C LYS A 243 29.53 7.22 -24.29
N ASP A 244 29.06 8.41 -23.92
CA ASP A 244 28.84 9.55 -24.80
C ASP A 244 30.13 10.38 -25.01
N GLU A 245 31.30 9.86 -24.56
CA GLU A 245 32.64 10.47 -24.71
C GLU A 245 32.72 11.90 -24.10
N VAL A 246 31.96 12.19 -23.06
CA VAL A 246 31.99 13.49 -22.36
C VAL A 246 33.33 13.64 -21.61
N ASP A 247 33.87 14.86 -21.61
CA ASP A 247 35.12 15.16 -20.91
C ASP A 247 35.10 14.81 -19.41
N THR A 248 36.14 14.11 -18.94
CA THR A 248 36.26 13.60 -17.58
C THR A 248 36.04 14.70 -16.53
N VAL A 249 36.49 15.94 -16.78
CA VAL A 249 36.30 17.06 -15.83
C VAL A 249 34.82 17.42 -15.72
N VAL A 250 34.06 17.32 -16.79
CA VAL A 250 32.61 17.55 -16.80
C VAL A 250 31.90 16.45 -16.03
N ILE A 251 32.28 15.17 -16.23
CA ILE A 251 31.74 14.02 -15.51
C ILE A 251 31.99 14.16 -14.01
N MET A 252 33.22 14.49 -13.61
CA MET A 252 33.57 14.76 -12.20
C MET A 252 32.69 15.83 -11.57
N ARG A 253 32.44 16.94 -12.28
CA ARG A 253 31.57 18.02 -11.79
C ARG A 253 30.10 17.59 -11.68
N ALA A 254 29.61 16.81 -12.62
CA ALA A 254 28.22 16.37 -12.65
C ALA A 254 27.91 15.29 -11.61
N THR A 255 28.86 14.42 -11.29
CA THR A 255 28.66 13.24 -10.45
C THR A 255 29.28 13.37 -9.06
N GLY A 256 30.23 14.26 -8.90
CA GLY A 256 31.03 14.37 -7.66
C GLY A 256 32.10 13.29 -7.53
N PHE A 257 32.28 12.41 -8.51
CA PHE A 257 33.30 11.35 -8.49
C PHE A 257 34.70 11.89 -8.72
N SER A 258 35.68 11.24 -8.09
CA SER A 258 37.08 11.49 -8.36
C SER A 258 37.49 10.90 -9.72
N LYS A 259 38.65 11.32 -10.23
CA LYS A 259 39.19 10.79 -11.48
C LYS A 259 39.46 9.27 -11.45
N GLU A 260 39.73 8.74 -10.23
CA GLU A 260 39.99 7.32 -10.01
C GLU A 260 38.69 6.49 -9.94
N GLN A 261 37.54 7.15 -9.72
CA GLN A 261 36.21 6.52 -9.68
C GLN A 261 35.49 6.53 -11.03
N ILE A 262 36.00 7.29 -12.00
CA ILE A 262 35.54 7.36 -13.39
C ILE A 262 36.39 6.47 -14.30
#